data_40f2128d406ab164aa9a8b150c31288b
#
_entry.id   40f2128d406ab164aa9a8b150c31288b
#
_cell.length_a   1.000
_cell.length_b   1.000
_cell.length_c   1.000
_cell.angle_alpha   90.00
_cell.angle_beta   90.00
_cell.angle_gamma   90.00
#
_symmetry.space_group_name_H-M   'P 1'
#
loop_
_entity.id
_entity.type
_entity.pdbx_description
1 polymer ?
#
loop_
_entity_poly.entity_id
_entity_poly.type
_entity_poly.pdbx_seq_one_letter_code
_entity_poly.pdbx_strand_id
1 'polypeptide(L)'
;MKHTAIVASIALSILALLGNLGVAHAQADCKTLVKASPFGPDDQIGATNRVTPAVTKAAAAEIQTGAVISMAYNLVDGVPLFGTRFTKTILTSAALVPGAEYGKNKLTYMEDTYLSQSHVGTHIDGLGHIGIMDCYYNQTPMGKFVTQNSIKKLGLENLKTFATRGVVLDMVKVFQEAGKLKTNPACRTPCLDGGTVITDADIQAGLKMYNVTLREGDAVFLHTGWGDLFKQFPAQNAAYNTAEPGIGKAAAAWLAGQKVVAVGTDTWAVEVIPSEDTAEAFPVHATLLTDNGIHIIENVRTDLIAAEASSSKRATFFLSMTVPKAVGTTGTFVNIEAIR
;
A
#
# COMPACT_ATOMS: atom_id res chain seq x y z
N MET A 1 10.59 -20.10 -66.34
CA MET A 1 10.90 -18.88 -65.55
C MET A 1 9.79 -17.83 -65.70
N LYS A 2 8.55 -18.11 -65.21
CA LYS A 2 7.43 -17.13 -65.24
C LYS A 2 6.41 -17.32 -64.04
N HIS A 3 6.82 -17.97 -62.93
CA HIS A 3 5.90 -18.20 -61.80
C HIS A 3 6.39 -17.62 -60.48
N THR A 4 7.49 -16.85 -60.43
CA THR A 4 8.08 -16.35 -59.19
C THR A 4 7.77 -14.87 -58.92
N ALA A 5 7.06 -14.18 -59.80
CA ALA A 5 6.85 -12.72 -59.67
C ALA A 5 5.47 -12.31 -59.08
N ILE A 6 4.54 -13.24 -58.91
CA ILE A 6 3.16 -12.91 -58.47
C ILE A 6 2.98 -13.07 -56.94
N VAL A 7 3.82 -13.84 -56.28
CA VAL A 7 3.71 -14.06 -54.81
C VAL A 7 4.28 -12.90 -53.97
N ALA A 8 5.21 -12.13 -54.55
CA ALA A 8 5.83 -11.01 -53.81
C ALA A 8 4.95 -9.75 -53.70
N SER A 9 3.99 -9.55 -54.62
CA SER A 9 3.14 -8.35 -54.58
C SER A 9 1.93 -8.45 -53.66
N ILE A 10 1.52 -9.63 -53.25
CA ILE A 10 0.36 -9.82 -52.33
C ILE A 10 0.81 -9.70 -50.85
N ALA A 11 2.03 -10.08 -50.54
CA ALA A 11 2.57 -9.97 -49.18
C ALA A 11 2.82 -8.52 -48.73
N LEU A 12 3.11 -7.60 -49.66
CA LEU A 12 3.35 -6.19 -49.31
C LEU A 12 2.06 -5.38 -49.08
N SER A 13 0.94 -5.82 -49.66
CA SER A 13 -0.35 -5.12 -49.54
C SER A 13 -1.09 -5.47 -48.23
N ILE A 14 -0.77 -6.59 -47.57
CA ILE A 14 -1.38 -6.99 -46.31
C ILE A 14 -0.65 -6.32 -45.11
N LEU A 15 0.64 -6.02 -45.26
CA LEU A 15 1.39 -5.33 -44.19
C LEU A 15 1.05 -3.83 -44.08
N ALA A 16 0.51 -3.22 -45.12
CA ALA A 16 0.11 -1.81 -45.12
C ALA A 16 -1.30 -1.57 -44.53
N LEU A 17 -2.13 -2.60 -44.37
CA LEU A 17 -3.47 -2.47 -43.76
C LEU A 17 -3.50 -2.77 -42.25
N LEU A 18 -2.43 -3.29 -41.65
CA LEU A 18 -2.33 -3.52 -40.22
C LEU A 18 -1.71 -2.33 -39.44
N GLY A 19 -1.36 -1.26 -40.14
CA GLY A 19 -0.64 -0.12 -39.61
C GLY A 19 -1.47 0.97 -38.96
N ASN A 20 -2.82 0.91 -38.94
CA ASN A 20 -3.64 2.00 -38.40
C ASN A 20 -4.98 1.53 -37.79
N LEU A 21 -4.97 0.47 -37.02
CA LEU A 21 -6.00 0.27 -36.01
C LEU A 21 -5.47 0.80 -34.66
N GLY A 22 -5.11 2.04 -34.62
CA GLY A 22 -5.16 2.83 -33.43
C GLY A 22 -6.63 2.92 -33.04
N VAL A 23 -7.08 2.02 -32.18
CA VAL A 23 -8.35 2.22 -31.47
C VAL A 23 -8.16 3.52 -30.71
N ALA A 24 -8.67 4.63 -31.27
CA ALA A 24 -8.80 5.86 -30.52
C ALA A 24 -9.78 5.53 -29.37
N HIS A 25 -9.25 5.07 -28.24
CA HIS A 25 -10.02 5.04 -27.01
C HIS A 25 -10.40 6.50 -26.77
N ALA A 26 -11.69 6.80 -26.87
CA ALA A 26 -12.18 8.10 -26.43
C ALA A 26 -11.66 8.30 -25.00
N GLN A 27 -10.89 9.35 -24.79
CA GLN A 27 -10.32 9.65 -23.48
C GLN A 27 -11.50 9.76 -22.50
N ALA A 28 -11.49 8.95 -21.46
CA ALA A 28 -12.56 8.95 -20.47
C ALA A 28 -12.70 10.35 -19.84
N ASP A 29 -13.92 10.80 -19.63
CA ASP A 29 -14.16 12.04 -18.89
C ASP A 29 -13.96 11.78 -17.38
N CYS A 30 -12.79 12.13 -16.90
CA CYS A 30 -12.42 11.92 -15.50
C CYS A 30 -13.34 12.63 -14.51
N LYS A 31 -14.06 13.68 -14.93
CA LYS A 31 -15.02 14.39 -14.06
C LYS A 31 -16.26 13.56 -13.74
N THR A 32 -16.59 12.62 -14.61
CA THR A 32 -17.74 11.71 -14.40
C THR A 32 -17.35 10.44 -13.65
N LEU A 33 -16.08 10.06 -13.67
CA LEU A 33 -15.59 8.79 -13.16
C LEU A 33 -14.96 8.90 -11.77
N VAL A 34 -14.31 10.01 -11.46
CA VAL A 34 -13.54 10.22 -10.23
C VAL A 34 -13.98 11.49 -9.54
N LYS A 35 -14.09 11.44 -8.21
CA LYS A 35 -14.46 12.60 -7.41
C LYS A 35 -13.39 13.70 -7.49
N ALA A 36 -13.82 14.96 -7.51
CA ALA A 36 -12.91 16.07 -7.28
C ALA A 36 -12.43 16.09 -5.84
N SER A 37 -11.17 16.49 -5.63
CA SER A 37 -10.63 16.66 -4.30
C SER A 37 -11.38 17.77 -3.51
N PRO A 38 -11.74 17.51 -2.26
CA PRO A 38 -12.30 18.56 -1.38
C PRO A 38 -11.27 19.62 -1.00
N PHE A 39 -9.98 19.40 -1.32
CA PHE A 39 -8.88 20.33 -1.01
C PHE A 39 -8.49 21.22 -2.20
N GLY A 40 -9.23 21.14 -3.30
CA GLY A 40 -9.06 21.99 -4.49
C GLY A 40 -8.43 21.27 -5.69
N PRO A 41 -8.45 21.95 -6.86
CA PRO A 41 -8.08 21.32 -8.14
C PRO A 41 -6.58 20.99 -8.26
N ASP A 42 -5.73 21.65 -7.48
CA ASP A 42 -4.28 21.43 -7.50
C ASP A 42 -3.81 20.44 -6.43
N ASP A 43 -4.73 19.84 -5.67
CA ASP A 43 -4.41 18.90 -4.61
C ASP A 43 -3.80 17.62 -5.18
N GLN A 44 -2.67 17.22 -4.60
CA GLN A 44 -1.89 16.04 -4.97
C GLN A 44 -1.58 15.12 -3.78
N ILE A 45 -2.04 15.45 -2.58
CA ILE A 45 -1.72 14.71 -1.35
C ILE A 45 -2.94 14.14 -0.62
N GLY A 46 -4.13 14.41 -1.14
CA GLY A 46 -5.36 13.79 -0.67
C GLY A 46 -5.66 14.01 0.80
N ALA A 47 -6.09 12.97 1.45
CA ALA A 47 -6.51 12.98 2.84
C ALA A 47 -5.42 13.44 3.82
N THR A 48 -4.12 13.38 3.44
CA THR A 48 -3.03 13.90 4.30
C THR A 48 -3.08 15.41 4.50
N ASN A 49 -3.89 16.14 3.72
CA ASN A 49 -4.24 17.54 4.03
C ASN A 49 -4.87 17.70 5.42
N ARG A 50 -5.52 16.65 5.94
CA ARG A 50 -6.12 16.61 7.29
C ARG A 50 -5.09 16.53 8.41
N VAL A 51 -3.85 16.13 8.12
CA VAL A 51 -2.75 16.15 9.10
C VAL A 51 -2.27 17.59 9.26
N THR A 52 -3.02 18.34 10.04
CA THR A 52 -2.71 19.74 10.37
C THR A 52 -1.83 19.84 11.63
N PRO A 53 -1.19 20.98 11.90
CA PRO A 53 -0.45 21.18 13.15
C PRO A 53 -1.29 20.92 14.40
N ALA A 54 -2.59 21.23 14.38
CA ALA A 54 -3.49 20.95 15.48
C ALA A 54 -3.74 19.45 15.67
N VAL A 55 -3.93 18.71 14.58
CA VAL A 55 -4.07 17.24 14.60
C VAL A 55 -2.80 16.59 15.13
N THR A 56 -1.63 16.99 14.63
CA THR A 56 -0.33 16.47 15.10
C THR A 56 -0.13 16.76 16.59
N LYS A 57 -0.43 18.00 17.04
CA LYS A 57 -0.33 18.36 18.45
C LYS A 57 -1.27 17.53 19.33
N ALA A 58 -2.50 17.29 18.88
CA ALA A 58 -3.46 16.46 19.61
C ALA A 58 -3.01 14.99 19.65
N ALA A 59 -2.46 14.48 18.55
CA ALA A 59 -1.93 13.12 18.47
C ALA A 59 -0.73 12.89 19.40
N ALA A 60 0.10 13.91 19.63
CA ALA A 60 1.24 13.80 20.55
C ALA A 60 0.84 13.46 21.99
N ALA A 61 -0.43 13.71 22.39
CA ALA A 61 -0.97 13.30 23.69
C ALA A 61 -1.10 11.77 23.82
N GLU A 62 -1.03 11.03 22.73
CA GLU A 62 -1.01 9.57 22.74
C GLU A 62 0.32 9.00 23.28
N ILE A 63 1.38 9.81 23.32
CA ILE A 63 2.68 9.43 23.90
C ILE A 63 2.59 9.50 25.41
N GLN A 64 2.58 8.33 26.07
CA GLN A 64 2.46 8.24 27.53
C GLN A 64 3.68 7.57 28.18
N THR A 65 4.27 6.58 27.52
CA THR A 65 5.42 5.82 28.03
C THR A 65 6.71 6.12 27.28
N GLY A 66 6.65 6.63 26.06
CA GLY A 66 7.78 6.81 25.16
C GLY A 66 8.26 5.50 24.49
N ALA A 67 7.59 4.38 24.72
CA ALA A 67 7.92 3.13 24.02
C ALA A 67 7.67 3.25 22.52
N VAL A 68 8.66 2.82 21.70
CA VAL A 68 8.59 2.84 20.25
C VAL A 68 8.45 1.41 19.75
N ILE A 69 7.42 1.16 18.95
CA ILE A 69 7.15 -0.14 18.33
C ILE A 69 7.22 0.03 16.81
N SER A 70 8.20 -0.63 16.17
CA SER A 70 8.29 -0.63 14.72
C SER A 70 7.22 -1.52 14.11
N MET A 71 6.48 -0.97 13.16
CA MET A 71 5.41 -1.63 12.43
C MET A 71 5.83 -1.99 10.99
N ALA A 72 7.12 -2.05 10.71
CA ALA A 72 7.66 -2.47 9.42
C ALA A 72 8.37 -3.82 9.52
N TYR A 73 8.26 -4.62 8.46
CA TYR A 73 9.08 -5.82 8.30
C TYR A 73 10.45 -5.48 7.72
N ASN A 74 11.46 -6.26 8.10
CA ASN A 74 12.74 -6.23 7.40
C ASN A 74 12.52 -6.67 5.95
N LEU A 75 13.03 -5.89 5.03
CA LEU A 75 12.99 -6.22 3.61
C LEU A 75 14.26 -6.96 3.24
N VAL A 76 14.10 -8.23 2.86
CA VAL A 76 15.19 -9.12 2.49
C VAL A 76 14.81 -9.92 1.24
N ASP A 77 15.81 -10.49 0.57
CA ASP A 77 15.57 -11.38 -0.56
C ASP A 77 14.70 -12.57 -0.13
N GLY A 78 13.70 -12.91 -0.95
CA GLY A 78 12.83 -14.07 -0.72
C GLY A 78 11.54 -13.79 0.07
N VAL A 79 11.30 -12.56 0.55
CA VAL A 79 9.99 -12.18 1.11
C VAL A 79 8.86 -12.39 0.09
N PRO A 80 7.60 -12.60 0.54
CA PRO A 80 6.47 -12.68 -0.38
C PRO A 80 6.35 -11.43 -1.23
N LEU A 81 6.19 -11.61 -2.54
CA LEU A 81 6.07 -10.54 -3.53
C LEU A 81 4.91 -10.83 -4.45
N PHE A 82 4.08 -9.83 -4.72
CA PHE A 82 2.97 -9.96 -5.65
C PHE A 82 3.45 -9.91 -7.11
N GLY A 83 2.96 -10.84 -7.94
CA GLY A 83 3.26 -10.90 -9.37
C GLY A 83 4.76 -11.11 -9.66
N THR A 84 5.30 -10.27 -10.52
CA THR A 84 6.70 -10.33 -10.96
C THR A 84 7.61 -9.34 -10.24
N ARG A 85 7.17 -8.81 -9.10
CA ARG A 85 7.96 -7.87 -8.30
C ARG A 85 9.24 -8.54 -7.81
N PHE A 86 10.26 -7.74 -7.58
CA PHE A 86 11.54 -8.20 -7.01
C PHE A 86 12.13 -7.17 -6.06
N THR A 87 13.02 -7.63 -5.19
CA THR A 87 13.88 -6.80 -4.35
C THR A 87 15.25 -7.48 -4.24
N LYS A 88 16.32 -6.68 -4.29
CA LYS A 88 17.68 -7.16 -4.26
C LYS A 88 18.63 -6.15 -3.66
N THR A 89 19.44 -6.58 -2.71
CA THR A 89 20.58 -5.79 -2.22
C THR A 89 21.88 -6.38 -2.80
N ILE A 90 22.72 -5.53 -3.38
CA ILE A 90 23.97 -5.91 -4.02
C ILE A 90 25.07 -5.04 -3.45
N LEU A 91 26.07 -5.67 -2.80
CA LEU A 91 27.27 -4.95 -2.37
C LEU A 91 28.10 -4.56 -3.59
N THR A 92 28.44 -3.29 -3.69
CA THR A 92 29.12 -2.69 -4.86
C THR A 92 30.44 -2.02 -4.49
N SER A 93 30.89 -2.17 -3.26
CA SER A 93 32.12 -1.52 -2.77
C SER A 93 33.39 -2.11 -3.37
N ALA A 94 34.36 -1.26 -3.65
CA ALA A 94 35.73 -1.63 -3.97
C ALA A 94 36.42 -2.39 -2.82
N ALA A 95 35.97 -2.20 -1.57
CA ALA A 95 36.50 -2.90 -0.40
C ALA A 95 36.28 -4.43 -0.41
N LEU A 96 35.50 -4.95 -1.35
CA LEU A 96 35.41 -6.39 -1.63
C LEU A 96 36.68 -6.96 -2.29
N VAL A 97 37.58 -6.10 -2.75
CA VAL A 97 38.86 -6.49 -3.33
C VAL A 97 39.95 -6.28 -2.28
N PRO A 98 40.64 -7.34 -1.81
CA PRO A 98 41.73 -7.19 -0.86
C PRO A 98 42.82 -6.25 -1.40
N GLY A 99 43.28 -5.32 -0.55
CA GLY A 99 44.31 -4.33 -0.91
C GLY A 99 43.77 -3.05 -1.54
N ALA A 100 42.46 -2.87 -1.60
CA ALA A 100 41.80 -1.63 -2.12
C ALA A 100 41.58 -0.58 -0.99
N GLU A 101 42.54 -0.43 -0.09
CA GLU A 101 42.46 0.60 0.94
C GLU A 101 42.84 1.98 0.40
N TYR A 102 42.22 3.03 0.97
CA TYR A 102 42.45 4.42 0.56
C TYR A 102 43.30 5.18 1.56
N GLY A 103 44.22 5.98 1.04
CA GLY A 103 45.01 6.91 1.82
C GLY A 103 45.99 6.28 2.79
N LYS A 104 46.71 7.12 3.56
CA LYS A 104 47.70 6.68 4.56
C LYS A 104 47.06 5.97 5.75
N ASN A 105 45.82 6.29 6.04
CA ASN A 105 45.00 5.69 7.13
C ASN A 105 44.36 4.35 6.76
N LYS A 106 44.62 3.86 5.55
CA LYS A 106 44.12 2.56 5.08
C LYS A 106 42.58 2.40 5.22
N LEU A 107 41.84 3.45 4.83
CA LEU A 107 40.39 3.46 4.89
C LEU A 107 39.81 2.34 4.00
N THR A 108 38.85 1.60 4.53
CA THR A 108 37.97 0.71 3.77
C THR A 108 36.53 1.15 3.93
N TYR A 109 35.66 0.88 2.95
CA TYR A 109 34.25 1.19 3.01
C TYR A 109 33.41 0.14 2.29
N MET A 110 32.14 0.06 2.69
CA MET A 110 31.13 -0.76 2.03
C MET A 110 30.03 0.13 1.50
N GLU A 111 29.61 -0.12 0.28
CA GLU A 111 28.44 0.49 -0.35
C GLU A 111 27.55 -0.60 -0.93
N ASP A 112 26.29 -0.32 -1.07
CA ASP A 112 25.30 -1.21 -1.64
C ASP A 112 24.42 -0.50 -2.66
N THR A 113 23.92 -1.28 -3.59
CA THR A 113 22.84 -0.88 -4.49
C THR A 113 21.58 -1.60 -4.07
N TYR A 114 20.54 -0.85 -3.79
CA TYR A 114 19.21 -1.36 -3.52
C TYR A 114 18.35 -1.27 -4.77
N LEU A 115 18.03 -2.41 -5.39
CA LEU A 115 17.22 -2.51 -6.59
C LEU A 115 15.90 -3.19 -6.24
N SER A 116 14.79 -2.46 -6.30
CA SER A 116 13.47 -2.95 -5.90
C SER A 116 12.35 -2.21 -6.61
N GLN A 117 11.23 -2.90 -6.81
CA GLN A 117 9.98 -2.19 -7.03
C GLN A 117 9.52 -1.50 -5.75
N SER A 118 8.73 -0.43 -5.92
CA SER A 118 8.28 0.43 -4.81
C SER A 118 7.24 -0.24 -3.91
N HIS A 119 6.45 -1.15 -4.46
CA HIS A 119 5.32 -1.82 -3.77
C HIS A 119 5.74 -3.20 -3.26
N VAL A 120 6.73 -3.25 -2.37
CA VAL A 120 7.26 -4.48 -1.76
C VAL A 120 7.51 -4.30 -0.27
N GLY A 121 7.39 -5.39 0.50
CA GLY A 121 7.47 -5.33 1.95
C GLY A 121 6.47 -4.36 2.56
N THR A 122 6.76 -3.78 3.71
CA THR A 122 5.93 -2.72 4.29
C THR A 122 6.06 -1.46 3.45
N HIS A 123 4.99 -1.05 2.78
CA HIS A 123 4.99 0.07 1.86
C HIS A 123 3.71 0.88 1.91
N ILE A 124 3.75 2.07 1.32
CA ILE A 124 2.61 2.96 1.14
C ILE A 124 2.31 3.14 -0.34
N ASP A 125 1.04 3.13 -0.68
CA ASP A 125 0.53 3.47 -2.00
C ASP A 125 0.20 4.95 -2.11
N GLY A 126 0.72 5.55 -3.18
CA GLY A 126 0.44 6.92 -3.55
C GLY A 126 -0.78 7.06 -4.45
N LEU A 127 -1.27 8.28 -4.58
CA LEU A 127 -2.48 8.60 -5.34
C LEU A 127 -2.31 8.43 -6.86
N GLY A 128 -1.07 8.27 -7.32
CA GLY A 128 -0.74 7.94 -8.70
C GLY A 128 -0.62 6.43 -8.98
N HIS A 129 -0.96 5.56 -8.01
CA HIS A 129 -0.82 4.10 -8.14
C HIS A 129 -1.98 3.47 -8.90
N ILE A 130 -3.21 3.71 -8.48
CA ILE A 130 -4.42 3.10 -9.06
C ILE A 130 -5.32 4.19 -9.67
N GLY A 131 -5.90 3.89 -10.83
CA GLY A 131 -6.88 4.71 -11.53
C GLY A 131 -8.03 3.88 -12.09
N ILE A 132 -9.09 4.53 -12.50
CA ILE A 132 -10.26 3.93 -13.16
C ILE A 132 -10.35 4.50 -14.57
N MET A 133 -10.31 3.64 -15.60
CA MET A 133 -10.38 4.06 -17.01
C MET A 133 -9.41 5.23 -17.32
N ASP A 134 -8.15 5.10 -16.91
CA ASP A 134 -7.10 6.12 -17.08
C ASP A 134 -7.32 7.43 -16.29
N CYS A 135 -8.23 7.44 -15.33
CA CYS A 135 -8.51 8.56 -14.45
C CYS A 135 -8.04 8.27 -13.02
N TYR A 136 -7.19 9.12 -12.50
CA TYR A 136 -6.59 9.02 -11.17
C TYR A 136 -7.15 10.07 -10.22
N TYR A 137 -6.71 10.03 -8.97
CA TYR A 137 -7.15 10.95 -7.94
C TYR A 137 -7.30 12.40 -8.44
N ASN A 138 -8.30 13.09 -7.92
CA ASN A 138 -8.62 14.48 -8.26
C ASN A 138 -8.84 14.68 -9.76
N GLN A 139 -9.51 13.71 -10.41
CA GLN A 139 -9.88 13.79 -11.83
C GLN A 139 -8.68 13.96 -12.77
N THR A 140 -7.51 13.42 -12.39
CA THR A 140 -6.27 13.57 -13.15
C THR A 140 -6.18 12.51 -14.25
N PRO A 141 -6.23 12.87 -15.54
CA PRO A 141 -6.09 11.89 -16.62
C PRO A 141 -4.66 11.39 -16.74
N MET A 142 -4.46 10.08 -16.95
CA MET A 142 -3.15 9.42 -17.06
C MET A 142 -2.23 10.14 -18.05
N GLY A 143 -2.71 10.46 -19.24
CA GLY A 143 -1.93 11.14 -20.30
C GLY A 143 -1.45 12.55 -19.95
N LYS A 144 -1.90 13.13 -18.83
CA LYS A 144 -1.46 14.46 -18.37
C LYS A 144 -0.32 14.41 -17.35
N PHE A 145 -0.02 13.25 -16.77
CA PHE A 145 0.99 13.19 -15.71
C PHE A 145 1.95 12.00 -15.80
N VAL A 146 1.59 10.93 -16.51
CA VAL A 146 2.48 9.79 -16.71
C VAL A 146 3.45 10.05 -17.84
N THR A 147 4.71 9.71 -17.63
CA THR A 147 5.78 9.74 -18.65
C THR A 147 6.43 8.36 -18.72
N GLN A 148 7.31 8.17 -19.70
CA GLN A 148 8.05 6.91 -19.83
C GLN A 148 8.86 6.54 -18.57
N ASN A 149 9.32 7.52 -17.80
CA ASN A 149 10.28 7.30 -16.72
C ASN A 149 9.71 7.56 -15.32
N SER A 150 8.60 8.31 -15.21
CA SER A 150 8.05 8.73 -13.91
C SER A 150 6.67 9.35 -14.05
N ILE A 151 6.02 9.62 -12.94
CA ILE A 151 4.83 10.47 -12.90
C ILE A 151 5.23 11.92 -12.56
N LYS A 152 4.49 12.89 -13.10
CA LYS A 152 4.74 14.34 -12.91
C LYS A 152 3.76 14.99 -11.93
N LYS A 153 2.74 14.26 -11.50
CA LYS A 153 1.77 14.65 -10.47
C LYS A 153 1.47 13.43 -9.61
N LEU A 154 0.90 13.66 -8.44
CA LEU A 154 0.46 12.62 -7.51
C LEU A 154 1.62 11.75 -6.96
N GLY A 155 2.87 12.18 -7.16
CA GLY A 155 4.05 11.48 -6.65
C GLY A 155 4.20 11.63 -5.14
N LEU A 156 4.78 10.61 -4.51
CA LEU A 156 4.92 10.54 -3.05
C LEU A 156 5.85 11.60 -2.47
N GLU A 157 6.71 12.20 -3.27
CA GLU A 157 7.57 13.33 -2.83
C GLU A 157 6.76 14.53 -2.30
N ASN A 158 5.50 14.66 -2.73
CA ASN A 158 4.60 15.73 -2.27
C ASN A 158 4.00 15.44 -0.89
N LEU A 159 4.04 14.18 -0.44
CA LEU A 159 3.40 13.76 0.79
C LEU A 159 4.00 14.44 2.01
N LYS A 160 3.14 14.85 2.94
CA LYS A 160 3.55 15.29 4.27
C LYS A 160 3.95 14.10 5.13
N THR A 161 4.75 14.36 6.15
CA THR A 161 5.00 13.38 7.21
C THR A 161 3.69 12.99 7.89
N PHE A 162 3.47 11.70 8.09
CA PHE A 162 2.39 11.22 8.94
C PHE A 162 2.82 11.36 10.40
N ALA A 163 2.43 12.45 11.00
CA ALA A 163 2.56 12.70 12.42
C ALA A 163 1.15 12.90 12.98
N THR A 164 0.44 11.80 13.22
CA THR A 164 -0.98 11.79 13.54
C THR A 164 -1.31 10.69 14.54
N ARG A 165 -2.59 10.54 14.90
CA ARG A 165 -3.03 9.42 15.73
C ARG A 165 -3.21 8.17 14.86
N GLY A 166 -2.55 7.07 15.26
CA GLY A 166 -2.82 5.73 14.78
C GLY A 166 -3.84 5.02 15.67
N VAL A 167 -4.68 4.18 15.05
CA VAL A 167 -5.64 3.30 15.71
C VAL A 167 -5.41 1.89 15.21
N VAL A 168 -5.08 0.95 16.10
CA VAL A 168 -4.95 -0.48 15.74
C VAL A 168 -6.14 -1.27 16.27
N LEU A 169 -6.75 -2.08 15.41
CA LEU A 169 -7.86 -2.97 15.76
C LEU A 169 -7.44 -4.42 15.52
N ASP A 170 -7.52 -5.24 16.55
CA ASP A 170 -7.27 -6.68 16.48
C ASP A 170 -8.51 -7.40 15.93
N MET A 171 -8.54 -7.58 14.60
CA MET A 171 -9.68 -8.20 13.92
C MET A 171 -9.77 -9.69 14.22
N VAL A 172 -8.67 -10.36 14.58
CA VAL A 172 -8.71 -11.77 15.03
C VAL A 172 -9.56 -11.88 16.29
N LYS A 173 -9.35 -10.98 17.27
CA LYS A 173 -10.17 -10.92 18.49
C LYS A 173 -11.60 -10.53 18.22
N VAL A 174 -11.84 -9.54 17.37
CA VAL A 174 -13.20 -9.12 16.99
C VAL A 174 -13.98 -10.31 16.44
N PHE A 175 -13.40 -11.06 15.51
CA PHE A 175 -14.04 -12.24 14.92
C PHE A 175 -14.19 -13.38 15.92
N GLN A 176 -13.23 -13.55 16.84
CA GLN A 176 -13.30 -14.53 17.90
C GLN A 176 -14.45 -14.24 18.86
N GLU A 177 -14.57 -13.00 19.34
CA GLU A 177 -15.65 -12.58 20.25
C GLU A 177 -17.04 -12.65 19.60
N ALA A 178 -17.10 -12.41 18.28
CA ALA A 178 -18.33 -12.55 17.50
C ALA A 178 -18.68 -14.02 17.16
N GLY A 179 -17.85 -14.99 17.51
CA GLY A 179 -18.02 -16.41 17.13
C GLY A 179 -17.90 -16.68 15.63
N LYS A 180 -17.25 -15.78 14.90
CA LYS A 180 -17.09 -15.85 13.43
C LYS A 180 -15.69 -16.30 13.00
N LEU A 181 -14.74 -16.47 13.92
CA LEU A 181 -13.35 -16.73 13.58
C LEU A 181 -13.20 -18.05 12.83
N LYS A 182 -12.73 -17.95 11.60
CA LYS A 182 -12.17 -19.05 10.80
C LYS A 182 -10.70 -18.76 10.61
N THR A 183 -9.85 -19.74 10.90
CA THR A 183 -8.40 -19.56 10.88
C THR A 183 -7.79 -20.33 9.71
N ASN A 184 -6.78 -19.73 9.08
CA ASN A 184 -5.96 -20.41 8.09
C ASN A 184 -4.99 -21.36 8.82
N PRO A 185 -4.96 -22.66 8.46
CA PRO A 185 -4.11 -23.64 9.14
C PRO A 185 -2.60 -23.47 8.88
N ALA A 186 -2.22 -22.67 7.88
CA ALA A 186 -0.83 -22.35 7.59
C ALA A 186 -0.23 -21.30 8.54
N CYS A 187 -1.08 -20.54 9.26
CA CYS A 187 -0.63 -19.60 10.28
C CYS A 187 -0.20 -20.34 11.56
N ARG A 188 0.92 -19.96 12.16
CA ARG A 188 1.41 -20.49 13.45
C ARG A 188 0.71 -19.85 14.64
N THR A 189 0.20 -18.64 14.46
CA THR A 189 -0.66 -17.92 15.41
C THR A 189 -2.03 -17.72 14.77
N PRO A 190 -3.13 -17.58 15.55
CA PRO A 190 -4.44 -17.37 14.96
C PRO A 190 -4.42 -16.19 13.97
N CYS A 191 -4.93 -16.41 12.77
CA CYS A 191 -5.15 -15.43 11.74
C CYS A 191 -6.52 -15.63 11.10
N LEU A 192 -7.09 -14.60 10.49
CA LEU A 192 -8.28 -14.76 9.67
C LEU A 192 -7.97 -15.62 8.44
N ASP A 193 -8.95 -16.39 7.97
CA ASP A 193 -8.76 -17.18 6.75
C ASP A 193 -8.83 -16.29 5.50
N GLY A 194 -8.16 -16.72 4.42
CA GLY A 194 -8.17 -16.02 3.13
C GLY A 194 -9.60 -15.87 2.59
N GLY A 195 -9.92 -14.73 1.99
CA GLY A 195 -11.25 -14.41 1.52
C GLY A 195 -12.23 -13.96 2.62
N THR A 196 -11.77 -13.81 3.87
CA THR A 196 -12.60 -13.26 4.95
C THR A 196 -12.80 -11.76 4.74
N VAL A 197 -14.06 -11.35 4.52
CA VAL A 197 -14.45 -9.94 4.40
C VAL A 197 -14.53 -9.31 5.79
N ILE A 198 -13.82 -8.21 6.00
CA ILE A 198 -13.96 -7.34 7.16
C ILE A 198 -14.94 -6.23 6.80
N THR A 199 -16.11 -6.24 7.42
CA THR A 199 -17.16 -5.25 7.19
C THR A 199 -16.96 -4.00 8.04
N ASP A 200 -17.67 -2.92 7.69
CA ASP A 200 -17.75 -1.72 8.54
C ASP A 200 -18.31 -2.03 9.93
N ALA A 201 -19.26 -2.96 10.04
CA ALA A 201 -19.79 -3.42 11.33
C ALA A 201 -18.70 -4.13 12.17
N ASP A 202 -17.81 -4.91 11.56
CA ASP A 202 -16.70 -5.54 12.26
C ASP A 202 -15.67 -4.51 12.75
N ILE A 203 -15.39 -3.48 11.93
CA ILE A 203 -14.52 -2.35 12.31
C ILE A 203 -15.15 -1.59 13.50
N GLN A 204 -16.45 -1.30 13.44
CA GLN A 204 -17.18 -0.63 14.53
C GLN A 204 -17.18 -1.48 15.81
N ALA A 205 -17.29 -2.80 15.70
CA ALA A 205 -17.16 -3.71 16.85
C ALA A 205 -15.75 -3.62 17.47
N GLY A 206 -14.70 -3.56 16.64
CA GLY A 206 -13.34 -3.35 17.10
C GLY A 206 -13.15 -2.00 17.81
N LEU A 207 -13.68 -0.93 17.26
CA LEU A 207 -13.65 0.39 17.90
C LEU A 207 -14.37 0.37 19.27
N LYS A 208 -15.52 -0.27 19.35
CA LYS A 208 -16.27 -0.45 20.60
C LYS A 208 -15.49 -1.28 21.63
N MET A 209 -14.81 -2.36 21.21
CA MET A 209 -13.99 -3.21 22.08
C MET A 209 -12.93 -2.41 22.84
N TYR A 210 -12.32 -1.42 22.17
CA TYR A 210 -11.28 -0.55 22.75
C TYR A 210 -11.80 0.81 23.21
N ASN A 211 -13.12 1.05 23.17
CA ASN A 211 -13.74 2.35 23.50
C ASN A 211 -13.10 3.52 22.73
N VAL A 212 -12.88 3.34 21.44
CA VAL A 212 -12.28 4.34 20.54
C VAL A 212 -13.35 4.93 19.61
N THR A 213 -13.31 6.25 19.46
CA THR A 213 -14.02 6.98 18.40
C THR A 213 -12.98 7.52 17.42
N LEU A 214 -13.18 7.26 16.12
CA LEU A 214 -12.32 7.80 15.07
C LEU A 214 -12.44 9.33 15.02
N ARG A 215 -11.33 9.97 14.69
CA ARG A 215 -11.21 11.42 14.52
C ARG A 215 -10.72 11.71 13.11
N GLU A 216 -11.11 12.85 12.58
CA GLU A 216 -10.54 13.35 11.34
C GLU A 216 -9.01 13.42 11.43
N GLY A 217 -8.33 12.81 10.46
CA GLY A 217 -6.86 12.74 10.46
C GLY A 217 -6.26 11.47 11.05
N ASP A 218 -7.06 10.54 11.58
CA ASP A 218 -6.56 9.24 12.05
C ASP A 218 -6.04 8.36 10.91
N ALA A 219 -5.07 7.51 11.21
CA ALA A 219 -4.71 6.35 10.40
C ALA A 219 -5.18 5.07 11.10
N VAL A 220 -5.87 4.19 10.39
CA VAL A 220 -6.46 2.96 10.93
C VAL A 220 -5.67 1.75 10.47
N PHE A 221 -5.26 0.90 11.41
CA PHE A 221 -4.54 -0.34 11.14
C PHE A 221 -5.37 -1.53 11.62
N LEU A 222 -5.52 -2.52 10.74
CA LEU A 222 -6.27 -3.75 11.05
C LEU A 222 -5.29 -4.92 11.15
N HIS A 223 -5.25 -5.55 12.32
CA HIS A 223 -4.49 -6.77 12.54
C HIS A 223 -5.36 -7.97 12.18
N THR A 224 -5.01 -8.65 11.11
CA THR A 224 -5.70 -9.86 10.64
C THR A 224 -4.99 -11.15 11.04
N GLY A 225 -3.74 -11.03 11.51
CA GLY A 225 -2.86 -12.15 11.77
C GLY A 225 -2.19 -12.74 10.52
N TRP A 226 -2.61 -12.31 9.30
CA TRP A 226 -2.09 -12.81 8.03
C TRP A 226 -0.59 -12.59 7.86
N GLY A 227 -0.05 -11.54 8.47
CA GLY A 227 1.39 -11.26 8.52
C GLY A 227 2.24 -12.37 9.15
N ASP A 228 1.63 -13.36 9.83
CA ASP A 228 2.38 -14.55 10.27
C ASP A 228 2.87 -15.39 9.09
N LEU A 229 2.11 -15.45 8.00
CA LEU A 229 2.56 -16.11 6.75
C LEU A 229 3.72 -15.34 6.12
N PHE A 230 3.68 -14.00 6.11
CA PHE A 230 4.80 -13.18 5.64
C PHE A 230 6.10 -13.50 6.39
N LYS A 231 6.03 -13.66 7.71
CA LYS A 231 7.20 -14.01 8.56
C LYS A 231 7.76 -15.41 8.29
N GLN A 232 7.02 -16.26 7.61
CA GLN A 232 7.42 -17.64 7.30
C GLN A 232 8.06 -17.79 5.92
N PHE A 233 8.44 -16.68 5.27
CA PHE A 233 9.10 -16.74 3.97
C PHE A 233 10.39 -17.59 4.02
N PRO A 234 10.82 -18.22 2.91
CA PRO A 234 10.06 -18.33 1.65
C PRO A 234 8.99 -19.43 1.67
N ALA A 235 8.86 -20.20 2.76
CA ALA A 235 8.03 -21.41 2.82
C ALA A 235 6.53 -21.15 2.54
N GLN A 236 6.01 -20.01 2.97
CA GLN A 236 4.58 -19.66 2.85
C GLN A 236 4.30 -18.61 1.78
N ASN A 237 5.24 -18.27 0.90
CA ASN A 237 5.04 -17.24 -0.12
C ASN A 237 3.82 -17.51 -1.01
N ALA A 238 3.59 -18.74 -1.42
CA ALA A 238 2.44 -19.11 -2.24
C ALA A 238 1.12 -18.91 -1.47
N ALA A 239 1.05 -19.39 -0.21
CA ALA A 239 -0.14 -19.23 0.63
C ALA A 239 -0.43 -17.76 0.90
N TYR A 240 0.61 -16.96 1.15
CA TYR A 240 0.48 -15.52 1.39
C TYR A 240 -0.17 -14.77 0.23
N ASN A 241 0.22 -15.11 -1.02
CA ASN A 241 -0.18 -14.37 -2.22
C ASN A 241 -1.45 -14.91 -2.92
N THR A 242 -2.00 -16.06 -2.50
CA THR A 242 -3.12 -16.70 -3.21
C THR A 242 -4.48 -16.07 -2.87
N ALA A 243 -4.68 -15.75 -1.61
CA ALA A 243 -5.88 -15.12 -1.08
C ALA A 243 -5.50 -14.37 0.18
N GLU A 244 -6.35 -13.46 0.66
CA GLU A 244 -6.14 -12.82 1.96
C GLU A 244 -7.45 -12.32 2.58
N PRO A 245 -7.50 -12.18 3.92
CA PRO A 245 -8.57 -11.43 4.57
C PRO A 245 -8.35 -9.93 4.34
N GLY A 246 -9.42 -9.16 4.27
CA GLY A 246 -9.30 -7.71 4.12
C GLY A 246 -10.64 -7.01 4.16
N ILE A 247 -10.62 -5.70 4.04
CA ILE A 247 -11.85 -4.91 4.04
C ILE A 247 -12.61 -5.06 2.72
N GLY A 248 -13.96 -5.02 2.83
CA GLY A 248 -14.83 -4.92 1.68
C GLY A 248 -15.02 -3.46 1.24
N LYS A 249 -15.63 -3.29 0.05
CA LYS A 249 -15.89 -1.97 -0.56
C LYS A 249 -16.74 -1.06 0.34
N ALA A 250 -17.76 -1.62 1.02
CA ALA A 250 -18.60 -0.87 1.95
C ALA A 250 -17.81 -0.35 3.16
N ALA A 251 -16.91 -1.17 3.71
CA ALA A 251 -16.04 -0.77 4.81
C ALA A 251 -15.06 0.35 4.41
N ALA A 252 -14.50 0.27 3.19
CA ALA A 252 -13.65 1.32 2.63
C ALA A 252 -14.41 2.66 2.51
N ALA A 253 -15.63 2.61 1.98
CA ALA A 253 -16.49 3.79 1.88
C ALA A 253 -16.87 4.37 3.24
N TRP A 254 -17.14 3.51 4.24
CA TRP A 254 -17.42 3.93 5.61
C TRP A 254 -16.20 4.62 6.24
N LEU A 255 -14.99 4.02 6.12
CA LEU A 255 -13.73 4.63 6.59
C LEU A 255 -13.47 5.99 5.94
N ALA A 256 -13.75 6.13 4.64
CA ALA A 256 -13.65 7.41 3.95
C ALA A 256 -14.61 8.47 4.56
N GLY A 257 -15.81 8.05 4.94
CA GLY A 257 -16.78 8.89 5.66
C GLY A 257 -16.28 9.33 7.04
N GLN A 258 -15.42 8.54 7.71
CA GLN A 258 -14.77 8.91 8.97
C GLN A 258 -13.60 9.89 8.78
N LYS A 259 -13.25 10.23 7.53
CA LYS A 259 -12.17 11.17 7.18
C LYS A 259 -10.79 10.73 7.68
N VAL A 260 -10.53 9.43 7.65
CA VAL A 260 -9.21 8.88 7.94
C VAL A 260 -8.21 9.28 6.85
N VAL A 261 -6.91 9.25 7.15
CA VAL A 261 -5.85 9.64 6.20
C VAL A 261 -5.15 8.45 5.57
N ALA A 262 -5.16 7.32 6.26
CA ALA A 262 -4.62 6.07 5.74
C ALA A 262 -5.33 4.87 6.36
N VAL A 263 -5.32 3.76 5.62
CA VAL A 263 -5.74 2.44 6.10
C VAL A 263 -4.60 1.47 5.87
N GLY A 264 -4.23 0.71 6.89
CA GLY A 264 -3.14 -0.27 6.80
C GLY A 264 -3.55 -1.64 7.32
N THR A 265 -2.95 -2.70 6.76
CA THR A 265 -3.14 -4.07 7.22
C THR A 265 -1.83 -4.87 7.13
N ASP A 266 -1.81 -6.03 7.76
CA ASP A 266 -0.73 -7.01 7.65
C ASP A 266 -0.88 -7.96 6.44
N THR A 267 -1.69 -7.56 5.46
CA THR A 267 -1.94 -8.23 4.19
C THR A 267 -1.26 -7.47 3.03
N TRP A 268 -1.27 -8.05 1.81
CA TRP A 268 -0.56 -7.49 0.66
C TRP A 268 -1.42 -6.58 -0.25
N ALA A 269 -2.75 -6.47 0.02
CA ALA A 269 -3.66 -5.61 -0.74
C ALA A 269 -4.64 -4.82 0.15
N VAL A 270 -4.61 -4.94 1.48
CA VAL A 270 -5.58 -4.31 2.41
C VAL A 270 -7.01 -4.81 2.20
N GLU A 271 -7.43 -5.02 0.98
CA GLU A 271 -8.76 -5.53 0.63
C GLU A 271 -8.84 -7.05 0.61
N VAL A 272 -10.05 -7.55 0.75
CA VAL A 272 -10.28 -9.00 0.68
C VAL A 272 -9.95 -9.54 -0.72
N ILE A 273 -9.20 -10.63 -0.77
CA ILE A 273 -8.91 -11.34 -2.01
C ILE A 273 -9.38 -12.82 -1.87
N PRO A 274 -10.21 -13.31 -2.80
CA PRO A 274 -10.81 -12.60 -3.95
C PRO A 274 -11.78 -11.49 -3.51
N SER A 275 -11.97 -10.48 -4.37
CA SER A 275 -12.94 -9.41 -4.14
C SER A 275 -14.37 -9.96 -3.94
N GLU A 276 -15.21 -9.24 -3.18
CA GLU A 276 -16.61 -9.59 -2.93
C GLU A 276 -17.39 -9.76 -4.26
N ASP A 277 -17.14 -8.90 -5.23
CA ASP A 277 -17.55 -9.09 -6.63
C ASP A 277 -16.29 -9.42 -7.45
N THR A 278 -16.18 -10.66 -7.89
CA THR A 278 -15.04 -11.15 -8.66
C THR A 278 -14.91 -10.52 -10.07
N ALA A 279 -15.91 -9.76 -10.52
CA ALA A 279 -15.83 -8.97 -11.73
C ALA A 279 -15.12 -7.62 -11.51
N GLU A 280 -14.98 -7.17 -10.27
CA GLU A 280 -14.23 -5.96 -9.91
C GLU A 280 -12.78 -6.30 -9.50
N ALA A 281 -11.82 -5.59 -10.07
CA ALA A 281 -10.42 -5.71 -9.70
C ALA A 281 -10.04 -4.57 -8.73
N PHE A 282 -9.61 -4.91 -7.52
CA PHE A 282 -9.15 -3.97 -6.49
C PHE A 282 -10.11 -2.79 -6.22
N PRO A 283 -11.41 -3.06 -5.92
CA PRO A 283 -12.42 -2.01 -5.73
C PRO A 283 -12.16 -1.15 -4.47
N VAL A 284 -11.49 -1.69 -3.46
CA VAL A 284 -11.12 -0.93 -2.26
C VAL A 284 -10.01 0.07 -2.56
N HIS A 285 -8.99 -0.33 -3.34
CA HIS A 285 -7.96 0.62 -3.81
C HIS A 285 -8.58 1.79 -4.56
N ALA A 286 -9.49 1.51 -5.49
CA ALA A 286 -10.20 2.56 -6.22
C ALA A 286 -10.98 3.49 -5.27
N THR A 287 -11.69 2.91 -4.29
CA THR A 287 -12.47 3.67 -3.31
C THR A 287 -11.57 4.53 -2.42
N LEU A 288 -10.47 4.01 -1.90
CA LEU A 288 -9.60 4.74 -0.98
C LEU A 288 -8.71 5.73 -1.73
N LEU A 289 -7.86 5.26 -2.66
CA LEU A 289 -6.87 6.09 -3.34
C LEU A 289 -7.51 7.03 -4.35
N THR A 290 -8.26 6.47 -5.32
CA THR A 290 -8.73 7.22 -6.48
C THR A 290 -9.86 8.17 -6.13
N ASP A 291 -10.85 7.71 -5.37
CA ASP A 291 -12.04 8.51 -5.06
C ASP A 291 -11.89 9.42 -3.84
N ASN A 292 -11.14 9.00 -2.82
CA ASN A 292 -11.11 9.70 -1.54
C ASN A 292 -9.72 10.20 -1.11
N GLY A 293 -8.67 9.90 -1.89
CA GLY A 293 -7.30 10.33 -1.60
C GLY A 293 -6.73 9.79 -0.29
N ILE A 294 -7.25 8.66 0.19
CA ILE A 294 -6.82 7.98 1.41
C ILE A 294 -5.72 7.00 1.04
N HIS A 295 -4.57 7.10 1.69
CA HIS A 295 -3.44 6.22 1.40
C HIS A 295 -3.65 4.81 1.93
N ILE A 296 -3.13 3.84 1.21
CA ILE A 296 -3.10 2.42 1.60
C ILE A 296 -1.69 2.09 2.10
N ILE A 297 -1.61 1.31 3.17
CA ILE A 297 -0.33 0.84 3.72
C ILE A 297 -0.39 -0.68 3.85
N GLU A 298 0.44 -1.36 3.11
CA GLU A 298 0.41 -2.82 3.00
C GLU A 298 1.57 -3.49 3.73
N ASN A 299 1.40 -4.78 4.03
CA ASN A 299 2.39 -5.58 4.73
C ASN A 299 2.86 -4.91 6.04
N VAL A 300 1.93 -4.34 6.80
CA VAL A 300 2.25 -3.69 8.08
C VAL A 300 2.49 -4.76 9.14
N ARG A 301 3.56 -4.64 9.89
CA ARG A 301 3.81 -5.50 11.04
C ARG A 301 2.93 -5.09 12.22
N THR A 302 1.69 -5.56 12.23
CA THR A 302 0.68 -5.17 13.23
C THR A 302 0.72 -6.00 14.50
N ASP A 303 1.39 -7.16 14.52
CA ASP A 303 1.38 -8.14 15.61
C ASP A 303 1.81 -7.55 16.96
N LEU A 304 2.89 -6.78 16.99
CA LEU A 304 3.41 -6.21 18.24
C LEU A 304 2.49 -5.14 18.81
N ILE A 305 2.01 -4.23 17.96
CA ILE A 305 1.14 -3.14 18.41
C ILE A 305 -0.27 -3.66 18.78
N ALA A 306 -0.78 -4.68 18.10
CA ALA A 306 -2.04 -5.33 18.44
C ALA A 306 -1.96 -6.09 19.80
N ALA A 307 -0.85 -6.81 20.02
CA ALA A 307 -0.60 -7.47 21.30
C ALA A 307 -0.50 -6.46 22.45
N GLU A 308 0.21 -5.35 22.22
CA GLU A 308 0.34 -4.28 23.22
C GLU A 308 -1.02 -3.61 23.48
N ALA A 309 -1.77 -3.26 22.43
CA ALA A 309 -3.12 -2.70 22.57
C ALA A 309 -4.07 -3.61 23.36
N SER A 310 -3.93 -4.92 23.15
CA SER A 310 -4.70 -5.92 23.88
C SER A 310 -4.36 -5.98 25.37
N SER A 311 -3.08 -5.84 25.73
CA SER A 311 -2.61 -5.87 27.14
C SER A 311 -2.92 -4.57 27.85
N SER A 312 -2.70 -3.43 27.22
CA SER A 312 -2.92 -2.10 27.81
C SER A 312 -4.39 -1.64 27.73
N LYS A 313 -5.23 -2.34 26.96
CA LYS A 313 -6.61 -1.93 26.62
C LYS A 313 -6.68 -0.59 25.88
N ARG A 314 -5.61 -0.23 25.19
CA ARG A 314 -5.47 1.05 24.51
C ARG A 314 -5.06 0.84 23.06
N ALA A 315 -5.97 1.08 22.12
CA ALA A 315 -5.75 0.86 20.68
C ALA A 315 -5.15 2.07 19.97
N THR A 316 -4.96 3.20 20.66
CA THR A 316 -4.47 4.44 20.03
C THR A 316 -2.99 4.70 20.36
N PHE A 317 -2.27 5.32 19.44
CA PHE A 317 -0.85 5.65 19.58
C PHE A 317 -0.50 6.88 18.71
N PHE A 318 0.64 7.51 19.00
CA PHE A 318 1.21 8.48 18.07
C PHE A 318 1.86 7.74 16.90
N LEU A 319 1.39 8.00 15.70
CA LEU A 319 1.95 7.47 14.45
C LEU A 319 3.01 8.42 13.91
N SER A 320 4.22 7.91 13.70
CA SER A 320 5.29 8.59 12.97
C SER A 320 5.68 7.77 11.74
N MET A 321 5.52 8.35 10.56
CA MET A 321 5.92 7.72 9.30
C MET A 321 6.35 8.79 8.30
N THR A 322 7.48 8.56 7.64
CA THR A 322 7.97 9.40 6.55
C THR A 322 8.16 8.58 5.28
N VAL A 323 8.12 9.25 4.14
CA VAL A 323 8.41 8.65 2.84
C VAL A 323 9.73 9.20 2.29
N PRO A 324 10.55 8.40 1.62
CA PRO A 324 11.67 8.89 0.82
C PRO A 324 11.18 9.94 -0.19
N LYS A 325 11.95 11.02 -0.37
CA LYS A 325 11.63 12.10 -1.34
C LYS A 325 12.07 11.75 -2.77
N ALA A 326 11.83 10.50 -3.19
CA ALA A 326 12.07 10.05 -4.56
C ALA A 326 10.97 10.63 -5.46
N VAL A 327 11.36 11.49 -6.41
CA VAL A 327 10.43 12.23 -7.25
C VAL A 327 9.79 11.31 -8.28
N GLY A 328 8.46 11.41 -8.43
CA GLY A 328 7.69 10.74 -9.46
C GLY A 328 7.46 9.24 -9.20
N THR A 329 7.42 8.82 -7.93
CA THR A 329 7.10 7.44 -7.52
C THR A 329 5.62 7.28 -7.19
N THR A 330 5.08 6.11 -7.49
CA THR A 330 3.67 5.75 -7.24
C THR A 330 3.46 5.10 -5.88
N GLY A 331 4.50 4.60 -5.27
CA GLY A 331 4.55 3.95 -3.97
C GLY A 331 5.98 3.94 -3.44
N THR A 332 6.18 3.56 -2.19
CA THR A 332 7.51 3.36 -1.62
C THR A 332 7.43 2.54 -0.34
N PHE A 333 8.48 1.78 -0.05
CA PHE A 333 8.64 1.17 1.27
C PHE A 333 8.75 2.25 2.34
N VAL A 334 8.21 1.95 3.52
CA VAL A 334 8.15 2.89 4.64
C VAL A 334 8.57 2.22 5.94
N ASN A 335 9.12 3.02 6.83
CA ASN A 335 9.25 2.66 8.23
C ASN A 335 8.17 3.36 9.03
N ILE A 336 7.40 2.59 9.79
CA ILE A 336 6.24 3.04 10.55
C ILE A 336 6.54 2.82 12.02
N GLU A 337 6.43 3.87 12.81
CA GLU A 337 6.64 3.80 14.24
C GLU A 337 5.37 4.15 15.00
N ALA A 338 4.94 3.23 15.86
CA ALA A 338 3.93 3.49 16.89
C ALA A 338 4.64 3.93 18.18
N ILE A 339 4.37 5.14 18.64
CA ILE A 339 4.94 5.68 19.87
C ILE A 339 3.85 5.74 20.93
N ARG A 340 4.13 5.12 22.09
CA ARG A 340 3.15 4.90 23.17
C ARG A 340 3.28 5.84 24.35
#